data_be6451384f60a1b9db23a9acab42ce0e
#
_entry.id   be6451384f60a1b9db23a9acab42ce0e
#
_cell.length_a   1.000
_cell.length_b   1.000
_cell.length_c   1.000
_cell.angle_alpha   90.00
_cell.angle_beta   90.00
_cell.angle_gamma   90.00
#
_symmetry.space_group_name_H-M   'P 1'
#
loop_
_entity.id
_entity.type
_entity.pdbx_description
1 polymer ?
#
loop_
_entity_poly.entity_id
_entity_poly.type
_entity_poly.pdbx_seq_one_letter_code
_entity_poly.pdbx_strand_id
1 'polypeptide(L)'
;ISVREGSGIVLCNKHLDVEAVQVIDPTLLLDKADYEQLCADIPVESTPFTAVYVLDKSLPKMQLIQKLASEIGLPTKIFSAHHGMTLSIEEWLAMFRDARYLITDSFHGTAFSIIFNKPFVAIGNENRGMTRFNSLLSLFGLKERLYVSDKECDTSTNIDWEAVNIERKNLQDDAFDFLRLLDK
;
A
#
# COMPACT_ATOMS: atom_id res chain seq x y z
N ILE A 1 20.34 -11.34 7.27
CA ILE A 1 19.67 -10.04 7.07
C ILE A 1 18.51 -10.22 6.10
N SER A 2 17.37 -9.59 6.38
CA SER A 2 16.27 -9.50 5.43
C SER A 2 16.02 -8.04 5.02
N VAL A 3 15.56 -7.88 3.80
CA VAL A 3 15.21 -6.60 3.19
C VAL A 3 13.88 -6.72 2.46
N ARG A 4 13.08 -5.65 2.42
CA ARG A 4 11.77 -5.67 1.75
C ARG A 4 11.80 -5.32 0.26
N GLU A 5 12.96 -4.96 -0.26
CA GLU A 5 13.17 -4.53 -1.65
C GLU A 5 14.35 -5.27 -2.25
N GLY A 6 14.23 -5.73 -3.50
CA GLY A 6 15.32 -6.41 -4.20
C GLY A 6 16.60 -5.55 -4.33
N SER A 7 16.46 -4.23 -4.44
CA SER A 7 17.60 -3.29 -4.44
C SER A 7 18.39 -3.34 -3.12
N GLY A 8 17.72 -3.66 -2.01
CA GLY A 8 18.37 -3.82 -0.70
C GLY A 8 19.36 -4.98 -0.67
N ILE A 9 19.08 -6.09 -1.36
CA ILE A 9 20.01 -7.22 -1.50
C ILE A 9 21.34 -6.76 -2.12
N VAL A 10 21.25 -6.01 -3.23
CA VAL A 10 22.42 -5.49 -3.93
C VAL A 10 23.23 -4.54 -3.04
N LEU A 11 22.54 -3.68 -2.27
CA LEU A 11 23.19 -2.74 -1.35
C LEU A 11 23.87 -3.45 -0.17
N CYS A 12 23.22 -4.47 0.41
CA CYS A 12 23.79 -5.28 1.49
C CYS A 12 25.05 -6.00 1.02
N ASN A 13 25.01 -6.64 -0.12
CA ASN A 13 26.18 -7.31 -0.68
C ASN A 13 27.31 -6.31 -0.96
N LYS A 14 27.00 -5.19 -1.66
CA LYS A 14 27.99 -4.22 -2.09
C LYS A 14 28.68 -3.47 -0.94
N HIS A 15 27.94 -3.12 0.10
CA HIS A 15 28.42 -2.22 1.14
C HIS A 15 28.71 -2.88 2.48
N LEU A 16 28.12 -4.05 2.72
CA LEU A 16 28.26 -4.77 3.99
C LEU A 16 28.92 -6.14 3.81
N ASP A 17 29.13 -6.58 2.56
CA ASP A 17 29.66 -7.90 2.22
C ASP A 17 28.84 -9.04 2.90
N VAL A 18 27.51 -8.90 2.90
CA VAL A 18 26.58 -9.87 3.46
C VAL A 18 25.50 -10.26 2.46
N GLU A 19 25.11 -11.52 2.49
CA GLU A 19 23.94 -11.99 1.78
C GLU A 19 22.68 -11.57 2.53
N ALA A 20 21.73 -10.99 1.80
CA ALA A 20 20.41 -10.64 2.31
C ALA A 20 19.32 -11.35 1.53
N VAL A 21 18.23 -11.66 2.20
CA VAL A 21 17.04 -12.27 1.61
C VAL A 21 15.93 -11.24 1.49
N GLN A 22 15.23 -11.21 0.36
CA GLN A 22 14.04 -10.37 0.26
C GLN A 22 12.87 -11.08 0.93
N VAL A 23 12.22 -10.37 1.85
CA VAL A 23 10.94 -10.77 2.47
C VAL A 23 9.95 -9.62 2.33
N ILE A 24 8.66 -9.88 2.49
CA ILE A 24 7.64 -8.82 2.44
C ILE A 24 7.80 -7.85 3.62
N ASP A 25 7.25 -6.64 3.45
CA ASP A 25 7.18 -5.67 4.55
C ASP A 25 6.39 -6.28 5.72
N PRO A 26 6.83 -6.08 6.99
CA PRO A 26 6.16 -6.63 8.17
C PRO A 26 4.66 -6.31 8.26
N THR A 27 4.23 -5.18 7.70
CA THR A 27 2.81 -4.82 7.61
C THR A 27 1.98 -5.89 6.86
N LEU A 28 2.58 -6.59 5.91
CA LEU A 28 1.90 -7.62 5.12
C LEU A 28 1.88 -9.00 5.78
N LEU A 29 2.54 -9.17 6.93
CA LEU A 29 2.56 -10.44 7.69
C LEU A 29 1.23 -10.71 8.40
N LEU A 30 0.50 -9.66 8.75
CA LEU A 30 -0.82 -9.78 9.38
C LEU A 30 -1.93 -9.84 8.33
N ASP A 31 -3.01 -10.50 8.68
CA ASP A 31 -4.17 -10.61 7.84
C ASP A 31 -5.14 -9.43 8.00
N LYS A 32 -6.03 -9.28 7.02
CA LYS A 32 -7.08 -8.26 7.05
C LYS A 32 -7.88 -8.31 8.36
N ALA A 33 -8.20 -9.51 8.84
CA ALA A 33 -8.97 -9.71 10.08
C ALA A 33 -8.28 -9.15 11.32
N ASP A 34 -6.93 -9.23 11.38
CA ASP A 34 -6.16 -8.68 12.49
C ASP A 34 -6.28 -7.15 12.54
N TYR A 35 -6.21 -6.50 11.36
CA TYR A 35 -6.38 -5.05 11.25
C TYR A 35 -7.83 -4.61 11.46
N GLU A 36 -8.82 -5.40 11.02
CA GLU A 36 -10.23 -5.14 11.29
C GLU A 36 -10.53 -5.20 12.80
N GLN A 37 -9.89 -6.12 13.52
CA GLN A 37 -10.01 -6.21 14.98
C GLN A 37 -9.47 -4.95 15.68
N LEU A 38 -8.35 -4.38 15.21
CA LEU A 38 -7.78 -3.16 15.78
C LEU A 38 -8.72 -1.96 15.62
N CYS A 39 -9.54 -1.91 14.59
CA CYS A 39 -10.47 -0.80 14.35
C CYS A 39 -11.94 -1.20 14.55
N ALA A 40 -12.20 -2.27 15.32
CA ALA A 40 -13.56 -2.80 15.52
C ALA A 40 -14.49 -1.82 16.22
N ASP A 41 -13.96 -0.99 17.13
CA ASP A 41 -14.75 0.01 17.87
C ASP A 41 -15.06 1.28 17.04
N ILE A 42 -14.44 1.43 15.87
CA ILE A 42 -14.74 2.55 14.98
C ILE A 42 -15.98 2.22 14.17
N PRO A 43 -17.05 3.06 14.23
CA PRO A 43 -18.26 2.83 13.44
C PRO A 43 -17.96 2.68 11.95
N VAL A 44 -18.60 1.70 11.31
CA VAL A 44 -18.43 1.44 9.87
C VAL A 44 -19.11 2.55 9.07
N GLU A 45 -18.38 3.16 8.15
CA GLU A 45 -18.96 4.11 7.19
C GLU A 45 -19.70 3.36 6.09
N SER A 46 -21.02 3.55 6.01
CA SER A 46 -21.88 2.88 5.04
C SER A 46 -21.94 3.57 3.68
N THR A 47 -21.61 4.88 3.63
CA THR A 47 -21.63 5.66 2.41
C THR A 47 -20.36 5.36 1.59
N PRO A 48 -20.47 4.86 0.35
CA PRO A 48 -19.29 4.61 -0.47
C PRO A 48 -18.48 5.89 -0.73
N PHE A 49 -17.17 5.82 -0.54
CA PHE A 49 -16.27 6.95 -0.76
C PHE A 49 -14.91 6.52 -1.32
N THR A 50 -14.23 7.46 -1.95
CA THR A 50 -12.81 7.35 -2.31
C THR A 50 -11.97 7.92 -1.17
N ALA A 51 -11.14 7.09 -0.55
CA ALA A 51 -10.17 7.53 0.43
C ALA A 51 -8.89 8.01 -0.28
N VAL A 52 -8.44 9.20 0.08
CA VAL A 52 -7.21 9.79 -0.45
C VAL A 52 -6.21 9.96 0.68
N TYR A 53 -5.19 9.10 0.70
CA TYR A 53 -4.12 9.14 1.69
C TYR A 53 -2.84 9.69 1.07
N VAL A 54 -2.48 10.93 1.38
CA VAL A 54 -1.37 11.67 0.76
C VAL A 54 -0.42 12.20 1.81
N LEU A 55 0.87 11.90 1.61
CA LEU A 55 1.95 12.35 2.48
C LEU A 55 2.52 13.70 2.04
N ASP A 56 2.70 13.89 0.73
CA ASP A 56 3.31 15.11 0.17
C ASP A 56 2.30 15.80 -0.75
N LYS A 57 1.78 16.94 -0.29
CA LYS A 57 0.83 17.76 -1.05
C LYS A 57 1.57 18.76 -1.92
N SER A 58 1.48 18.60 -3.25
CA SER A 58 1.88 19.61 -4.21
C SER A 58 0.70 19.97 -5.11
N LEU A 59 0.69 21.15 -5.70
CA LEU A 59 -0.40 21.58 -6.56
C LEU A 59 -0.63 20.61 -7.74
N PRO A 60 0.40 20.18 -8.49
CA PRO A 60 0.20 19.23 -9.59
C PRO A 60 -0.38 17.89 -9.10
N LYS A 61 0.10 17.37 -7.96
CA LYS A 61 -0.40 16.12 -7.38
C LYS A 61 -1.87 16.24 -6.96
N MET A 62 -2.25 17.35 -6.35
CA MET A 62 -3.64 17.56 -5.94
C MET A 62 -4.57 17.69 -7.15
N GLN A 63 -4.12 18.31 -8.24
CA GLN A 63 -4.87 18.36 -9.51
C GLN A 63 -5.04 16.98 -10.12
N LEU A 64 -3.99 16.15 -10.13
CA LEU A 64 -4.06 14.76 -10.55
C LEU A 64 -5.06 13.97 -9.71
N ILE A 65 -4.98 14.07 -8.38
CA ILE A 65 -5.90 13.40 -7.45
C ILE A 65 -7.34 13.80 -7.72
N GLN A 66 -7.59 15.09 -7.95
CA GLN A 66 -8.92 15.59 -8.27
C GLN A 66 -9.44 15.03 -9.60
N LYS A 67 -8.58 14.91 -10.62
CA LYS A 67 -8.92 14.27 -11.89
C LYS A 67 -9.29 12.81 -11.67
N LEU A 68 -8.42 12.01 -11.02
CA LEU A 68 -8.66 10.60 -10.74
C LEU A 68 -9.94 10.38 -9.91
N ALA A 69 -10.14 11.19 -8.86
CA ALA A 69 -11.34 11.12 -8.03
C ALA A 69 -12.62 11.41 -8.81
N SER A 70 -12.55 12.37 -9.75
CA SER A 70 -13.69 12.67 -10.63
C SER A 70 -14.02 11.52 -11.59
N GLU A 71 -13.01 10.82 -12.09
CA GLU A 71 -13.18 9.64 -12.95
C GLU A 71 -13.82 8.46 -12.17
N ILE A 72 -13.45 8.29 -10.90
CA ILE A 72 -14.03 7.27 -10.01
C ILE A 72 -15.48 7.61 -9.64
N GLY A 73 -15.82 8.89 -9.52
CA GLY A 73 -17.19 9.36 -9.34
C GLY A 73 -17.78 9.14 -7.95
N LEU A 74 -16.97 8.91 -6.93
CA LEU A 74 -17.40 8.77 -5.54
C LEU A 74 -17.03 10.00 -4.70
N PRO A 75 -17.78 10.33 -3.63
CA PRO A 75 -17.37 11.32 -2.65
C PRO A 75 -15.95 11.07 -2.15
N THR A 76 -15.16 12.13 -1.99
CA THR A 76 -13.73 12.00 -1.62
C THR A 76 -13.50 12.40 -0.18
N LYS A 77 -12.81 11.55 0.58
CA LYS A 77 -12.31 11.84 1.94
C LYS A 77 -10.78 11.88 1.90
N ILE A 78 -10.20 13.06 2.15
CA ILE A 78 -8.74 13.25 2.16
C ILE A 78 -8.25 13.19 3.60
N PHE A 79 -7.26 12.35 3.87
CA PHE A 79 -6.59 12.26 5.16
C PHE A 79 -5.07 12.18 5.00
N SER A 80 -4.33 12.53 6.04
CA SER A 80 -2.87 12.61 6.01
C SER A 80 -2.32 12.38 7.39
N ALA A 81 -1.11 11.84 7.49
CA ALA A 81 -0.37 11.75 8.74
C ALA A 81 0.17 13.10 9.24
N HIS A 82 0.07 14.16 8.41
CA HIS A 82 0.61 15.49 8.71
C HIS A 82 -0.48 16.56 8.64
N HIS A 83 -0.31 17.64 9.41
CA HIS A 83 -1.14 18.85 9.42
C HIS A 83 -2.55 18.72 10.03
N GLY A 84 -2.62 18.51 11.35
CA GLY A 84 -3.81 18.88 12.14
C GLY A 84 -5.00 17.92 12.06
N MET A 85 -4.94 16.85 11.28
CA MET A 85 -5.88 15.74 11.38
C MET A 85 -5.20 14.60 12.14
N THR A 86 -5.35 14.61 13.43
CA THR A 86 -4.89 13.51 14.31
C THR A 86 -5.96 12.43 14.34
N LEU A 87 -6.01 11.61 13.28
CA LEU A 87 -6.72 10.34 13.36
C LEU A 87 -5.95 9.43 14.33
N SER A 88 -6.65 8.70 15.17
CA SER A 88 -6.06 7.56 15.85
C SER A 88 -5.63 6.49 14.84
N ILE A 89 -4.83 5.52 15.27
CA ILE A 89 -4.44 4.41 14.39
C ILE A 89 -5.68 3.63 13.95
N GLU A 90 -6.63 3.43 14.84
CA GLU A 90 -7.88 2.74 14.60
C GLU A 90 -8.74 3.49 13.56
N GLU A 91 -8.88 4.81 13.71
CA GLU A 91 -9.58 5.66 12.73
C GLU A 91 -8.87 5.65 11.37
N TRP A 92 -7.54 5.70 11.38
CA TRP A 92 -6.74 5.61 10.16
C TRP A 92 -6.94 4.27 9.45
N LEU A 93 -6.94 3.14 10.16
CA LEU A 93 -7.24 1.82 9.62
C LEU A 93 -8.67 1.73 9.08
N ALA A 94 -9.64 2.29 9.81
CA ALA A 94 -11.03 2.33 9.39
C ALA A 94 -11.24 3.04 8.05
N MET A 95 -10.43 4.08 7.75
CA MET A 95 -10.47 4.73 6.43
C MET A 95 -10.13 3.75 5.28
N PHE A 96 -9.21 2.81 5.49
CA PHE A 96 -8.90 1.78 4.49
C PHE A 96 -9.95 0.68 4.48
N ARG A 97 -10.43 0.25 5.65
CA ARG A 97 -11.47 -0.77 5.80
C ARG A 97 -12.74 -0.37 5.05
N ASP A 98 -13.18 0.88 5.17
CA ASP A 98 -14.49 1.34 4.71
C ASP A 98 -14.47 1.96 3.30
N ALA A 99 -13.30 2.38 2.82
CA ALA A 99 -13.17 2.94 1.48
C ALA A 99 -13.66 1.98 0.40
N ARG A 100 -14.30 2.51 -0.63
CA ARG A 100 -14.63 1.77 -1.85
C ARG A 100 -13.49 1.80 -2.85
N TYR A 101 -12.70 2.86 -2.86
CA TYR A 101 -11.52 3.05 -3.70
C TYR A 101 -10.46 3.84 -2.95
N LEU A 102 -9.18 3.67 -3.30
CA LEU A 102 -8.07 4.37 -2.66
C LEU A 102 -7.17 5.08 -3.70
N ILE A 103 -6.76 6.29 -3.35
CA ILE A 103 -5.70 7.03 -4.06
C ILE A 103 -4.64 7.39 -3.02
N THR A 104 -3.38 7.03 -3.28
CA THR A 104 -2.33 7.25 -2.29
C THR A 104 -0.96 7.48 -2.93
N ASP A 105 -0.12 8.32 -2.30
CA ASP A 105 1.31 8.44 -2.59
C ASP A 105 2.19 7.79 -1.51
N SER A 106 1.57 6.96 -0.66
CA SER A 106 2.22 6.27 0.44
C SER A 106 2.45 4.80 0.13
N PHE A 107 3.65 4.30 0.41
CA PHE A 107 3.95 2.87 0.37
C PHE A 107 2.98 2.08 1.27
N HIS A 108 2.81 2.50 2.53
CA HIS A 108 1.88 1.83 3.44
C HIS A 108 0.43 2.00 3.02
N GLY A 109 0.06 3.15 2.43
CA GLY A 109 -1.27 3.31 1.82
C GLY A 109 -1.53 2.26 0.74
N THR A 110 -0.53 1.97 -0.10
CA THR A 110 -0.59 0.91 -1.12
C THR A 110 -0.68 -0.48 -0.47
N ALA A 111 0.16 -0.76 0.54
CA ALA A 111 0.13 -2.03 1.25
C ALA A 111 -1.24 -2.30 1.91
N PHE A 112 -1.82 -1.31 2.59
CA PHE A 112 -3.15 -1.43 3.18
C PHE A 112 -4.27 -1.54 2.14
N SER A 113 -4.13 -0.94 0.95
CA SER A 113 -5.06 -1.18 -0.15
C SER A 113 -5.07 -2.65 -0.57
N ILE A 114 -3.90 -3.28 -0.63
CA ILE A 114 -3.75 -4.71 -0.93
C ILE A 114 -4.34 -5.56 0.21
N ILE A 115 -3.99 -5.27 1.48
CA ILE A 115 -4.47 -6.03 2.65
C ILE A 115 -6.00 -6.02 2.73
N PHE A 116 -6.62 -4.86 2.53
CA PHE A 116 -8.07 -4.71 2.59
C PHE A 116 -8.80 -5.05 1.28
N ASN A 117 -8.08 -5.51 0.25
CA ASN A 117 -8.63 -5.83 -1.08
C ASN A 117 -9.43 -4.66 -1.68
N LYS A 118 -8.87 -3.47 -1.63
CA LYS A 118 -9.50 -2.26 -2.15
C LYS A 118 -8.88 -1.86 -3.47
N PRO A 119 -9.67 -1.61 -4.53
CA PRO A 119 -9.14 -1.03 -5.76
C PRO A 119 -8.43 0.29 -5.44
N PHE A 120 -7.31 0.54 -6.11
CA PHE A 120 -6.49 1.69 -5.79
C PHE A 120 -5.68 2.21 -6.99
N VAL A 121 -5.21 3.44 -6.86
CA VAL A 121 -4.11 4.03 -7.63
C VAL A 121 -3.03 4.46 -6.64
N ALA A 122 -1.82 3.96 -6.85
CA ALA A 122 -0.62 4.45 -6.19
C ALA A 122 0.02 5.54 -7.04
N ILE A 123 0.24 6.72 -6.48
CA ILE A 123 0.94 7.82 -7.16
C ILE A 123 2.42 7.72 -6.80
N GLY A 124 3.26 7.55 -7.82
CA GLY A 124 4.70 7.48 -7.62
C GLY A 124 5.23 8.74 -6.93
N ASN A 125 6.12 8.55 -5.98
CA ASN A 125 6.76 9.62 -5.24
C ASN A 125 8.28 9.50 -5.38
N GLU A 126 8.86 10.27 -6.31
CA GLU A 126 10.29 10.24 -6.60
C GLU A 126 11.14 10.59 -5.37
N ASN A 127 10.66 11.50 -4.52
CA ASN A 127 11.36 11.93 -3.31
C ASN A 127 11.36 10.89 -2.19
N ARG A 128 10.44 9.91 -2.23
CA ARG A 128 10.28 8.87 -1.20
C ARG A 128 10.63 7.46 -1.69
N GLY A 129 11.22 7.36 -2.90
CA GLY A 129 11.75 6.12 -3.46
C GLY A 129 10.72 5.32 -4.25
N MET A 130 10.76 5.45 -5.58
CA MET A 130 9.99 4.68 -6.55
C MET A 130 10.23 3.17 -6.43
N THR A 131 11.46 2.79 -6.01
CA THR A 131 11.89 1.39 -5.89
C THR A 131 10.97 0.57 -5.00
N ARG A 132 10.47 1.17 -3.90
CA ARG A 132 9.56 0.48 -2.97
C ARG A 132 8.21 0.17 -3.59
N PHE A 133 7.63 1.14 -4.34
CA PHE A 133 6.37 0.91 -5.06
C PHE A 133 6.54 -0.15 -6.14
N ASN A 134 7.60 -0.04 -6.94
CA ASN A 134 7.89 -1.01 -7.98
C ASN A 134 8.11 -2.41 -7.42
N SER A 135 8.82 -2.55 -6.30
CA SER A 135 9.04 -3.83 -5.63
C SER A 135 7.72 -4.43 -5.15
N LEU A 136 6.95 -3.67 -4.36
CA LEU A 136 5.68 -4.13 -3.83
C LEU A 136 4.70 -4.54 -4.93
N LEU A 137 4.47 -3.65 -5.89
CA LEU A 137 3.49 -3.89 -6.95
C LEU A 137 3.92 -5.00 -7.91
N SER A 138 5.24 -5.23 -8.06
CA SER A 138 5.75 -6.37 -8.83
C SER A 138 5.44 -7.70 -8.19
N LEU A 139 5.57 -7.81 -6.85
CA LEU A 139 5.26 -9.04 -6.12
C LEU A 139 3.81 -9.49 -6.34
N PHE A 140 2.90 -8.54 -6.47
CA PHE A 140 1.46 -8.82 -6.62
C PHE A 140 0.93 -8.71 -8.06
N GLY A 141 1.80 -8.46 -9.06
CA GLY A 141 1.37 -8.29 -10.45
C GLY A 141 0.52 -7.04 -10.68
N LEU A 142 0.67 -5.99 -9.86
CA LEU A 142 -0.18 -4.78 -9.84
C LEU A 142 0.54 -3.51 -10.33
N LYS A 143 1.54 -3.65 -11.19
CA LYS A 143 2.33 -2.49 -11.68
C LYS A 143 1.51 -1.45 -12.44
N GLU A 144 0.43 -1.84 -13.08
CA GLU A 144 -0.50 -0.97 -13.77
C GLU A 144 -1.26 -0.02 -12.83
N ARG A 145 -1.24 -0.29 -11.52
CA ARG A 145 -1.81 0.58 -10.48
C ARG A 145 -0.90 1.72 -10.06
N LEU A 146 0.32 1.75 -10.57
CA LEU A 146 1.27 2.82 -10.28
C LEU A 146 1.17 3.92 -11.34
N TYR A 147 0.65 5.07 -10.92
CA TYR A 147 0.72 6.28 -11.72
C TYR A 147 2.15 6.84 -11.65
N VAL A 148 2.77 6.94 -12.81
CA VAL A 148 4.03 7.65 -13.02
C VAL A 148 3.76 8.71 -14.08
N SER A 149 4.34 9.90 -13.95
CA SER A 149 4.17 10.98 -14.94
C SER A 149 4.28 10.43 -16.37
N ASP A 150 3.34 10.81 -17.24
CA ASP A 150 3.24 10.43 -18.65
C ASP A 150 2.76 8.99 -18.96
N LYS A 151 2.35 8.21 -17.95
CA LYS A 151 1.67 6.94 -18.16
C LYS A 151 0.22 7.03 -17.70
N GLU A 152 -0.69 6.62 -18.56
CA GLU A 152 -2.08 6.40 -18.15
C GLU A 152 -2.14 5.30 -17.10
N CYS A 153 -2.84 5.60 -16.01
CA CYS A 153 -3.17 4.62 -14.99
C CYS A 153 -4.60 4.14 -15.23
N ASP A 154 -4.78 2.85 -15.36
CA ASP A 154 -6.11 2.29 -15.52
C ASP A 154 -6.84 2.26 -14.16
N THR A 155 -7.80 3.15 -14.00
CA THR A 155 -8.66 3.21 -12.82
C THR A 155 -9.85 2.27 -12.90
N SER A 156 -10.15 1.73 -14.09
CA SER A 156 -11.33 0.90 -14.36
C SER A 156 -11.08 -0.60 -14.22
N THR A 157 -9.81 -1.02 -14.24
CA THR A 157 -9.45 -2.44 -14.24
C THR A 157 -9.77 -3.09 -12.90
N ASN A 158 -10.53 -4.18 -12.92
CA ASN A 158 -10.75 -5.01 -11.75
C ASN A 158 -9.46 -5.73 -11.37
N ILE A 159 -9.22 -5.84 -10.08
CA ILE A 159 -8.10 -6.59 -9.52
C ILE A 159 -8.58 -8.00 -9.21
N ASP A 160 -7.81 -9.01 -9.64
CA ASP A 160 -8.00 -10.40 -9.24
C ASP A 160 -7.50 -10.58 -7.80
N TRP A 161 -8.40 -10.30 -6.85
CA TRP A 161 -8.10 -10.40 -5.43
C TRP A 161 -7.83 -11.82 -4.95
N GLU A 162 -8.34 -12.83 -5.65
CA GLU A 162 -8.05 -14.23 -5.33
C GLU A 162 -6.58 -14.53 -5.59
N ALA A 163 -6.08 -14.21 -6.78
CA ALA A 163 -4.67 -14.36 -7.13
C ALA A 163 -3.75 -13.53 -6.21
N VAL A 164 -4.12 -12.28 -5.91
CA VAL A 164 -3.36 -11.40 -5.01
C VAL A 164 -3.28 -11.99 -3.59
N ASN A 165 -4.38 -12.54 -3.06
CA ASN A 165 -4.39 -13.12 -1.72
C ASN A 165 -3.62 -14.43 -1.64
N ILE A 166 -3.64 -15.25 -2.69
CA ILE A 166 -2.80 -16.46 -2.78
C ILE A 166 -1.33 -16.08 -2.74
N GLU A 167 -0.94 -15.11 -3.58
CA GLU A 167 0.46 -14.65 -3.60
C GLU A 167 0.89 -14.03 -2.26
N ARG A 168 0.01 -13.23 -1.62
CA ARG A 168 0.29 -12.70 -0.28
C ARG A 168 0.54 -13.81 0.72
N LYS A 169 -0.24 -14.88 0.68
CA LYS A 169 -0.08 -16.01 1.59
C LYS A 169 1.26 -16.73 1.37
N ASN A 170 1.66 -16.97 0.13
CA ASN A 170 2.96 -17.56 -0.19
C ASN A 170 4.10 -16.71 0.37
N LEU A 171 4.05 -15.39 0.14
CA LEU A 171 5.06 -14.46 0.64
C LEU A 171 5.10 -14.34 2.17
N GLN A 172 3.93 -14.48 2.85
CA GLN A 172 3.87 -14.59 4.31
C GLN A 172 4.58 -15.84 4.80
N ASP A 173 4.31 -16.99 4.19
CA ASP A 173 4.91 -18.26 4.57
C ASP A 173 6.44 -18.23 4.40
N ASP A 174 6.95 -17.69 3.30
CA ASP A 174 8.39 -17.47 3.08
C ASP A 174 9.01 -16.58 4.16
N ALA A 175 8.32 -15.48 4.51
CA ALA A 175 8.80 -14.57 5.55
C ALA A 175 8.79 -15.22 6.96
N PHE A 176 7.77 -15.99 7.29
CA PHE A 176 7.73 -16.73 8.55
C PHE A 176 8.79 -17.83 8.59
N ASP A 177 9.07 -18.52 7.49
CA ASP A 177 10.16 -19.49 7.42
C ASP A 177 11.51 -18.82 7.64
N PHE A 178 11.73 -17.63 7.07
CA PHE A 178 12.93 -16.85 7.37
C PHE A 178 13.03 -16.51 8.87
N LEU A 179 11.95 -16.06 9.51
CA LEU A 179 11.94 -15.73 10.93
C LEU A 179 12.25 -16.95 11.82
N ARG A 180 11.69 -18.12 11.48
CA ARG A 180 11.97 -19.38 12.21
C ARG A 180 13.44 -19.82 12.15
N LEU A 181 14.18 -19.40 11.12
CA LEU A 181 15.62 -19.66 11.04
C LEU A 181 16.43 -18.85 12.08
N LEU A 182 15.86 -17.73 12.57
CA LEU A 182 16.51 -16.85 13.55
C LEU A 182 16.33 -17.34 14.99
N ASP A 183 15.38 -18.26 15.24
CA ASP A 183 15.08 -18.82 16.56
C ASP A 183 15.98 -20.04 16.91
N LYS A 184 16.97 -20.34 16.07
CA LYS A 184 17.95 -21.42 16.27
C LYS A 184 19.32 -20.86 16.66
#